data_316a88d345b3fe792f5d0b184f8ffe8e
#
_entry.id   316a88d345b3fe792f5d0b184f8ffe8e
#
_cell.length_a   1.000
_cell.length_b   1.000
_cell.length_c   1.000
_cell.angle_alpha   90.00
_cell.angle_beta   90.00
_cell.angle_gamma   90.00
#
_symmetry.space_group_name_H-M   'P 1'
#
loop_
_entity.id
_entity.type
_entity.pdbx_description
1 polymer ?
#
loop_
_entity_poly.entity_id
_entity_poly.type
_entity_poly.pdbx_seq_one_letter_code
_entity_poly.pdbx_strand_id
1 'polypeptide(L)'
;METGQVNKKTEDKRARSSAYPNYNIERCIEFAEKIFDRGARHVLLDVAAKEIGYSNKKVGPFLALRAAAKYFGLVEYEGDYISVSENYINVLLEKSENRKKEFIRQAVLQPTLYAKLFDTFSGKQLPTEQDLAVRLSIDKKYGISKAASKDAARVFIESVKYAGLLDENNYLIIPGQHTAVEQAIPPERQITEGKTPPFKEKLPSSLDHYEFTLETGDKVVLALPPKLSTKDKNRLKMLIDLIPDVSDNKMTLTAEVNDSP
;
A
#
# COMPACT_ATOMS: atom_id res chain seq x y z
N MET A 1 56.78 4.00 -39.41
CA MET A 1 55.31 4.02 -39.51
C MET A 1 54.76 3.34 -38.26
N GLU A 2 54.54 4.09 -37.21
CA GLU A 2 53.94 3.60 -35.94
C GLU A 2 52.44 3.79 -35.98
N THR A 3 51.70 2.69 -35.97
CA THR A 3 50.24 2.70 -35.87
C THR A 3 49.85 2.77 -34.42
N GLY A 4 49.44 3.99 -33.97
CA GLY A 4 48.90 4.22 -32.66
C GLY A 4 47.53 3.51 -32.50
N GLN A 5 47.50 2.50 -31.62
CA GLN A 5 46.23 1.93 -31.15
C GLN A 5 45.54 2.89 -30.20
N VAL A 6 44.43 3.47 -30.68
CA VAL A 6 43.52 4.27 -29.86
C VAL A 6 42.70 3.31 -28.98
N ASN A 7 43.09 3.22 -27.73
CA ASN A 7 42.36 2.48 -26.70
C ASN A 7 41.03 3.18 -26.42
N LYS A 8 39.97 2.74 -27.06
CA LYS A 8 38.59 3.22 -26.83
C LYS A 8 38.12 2.62 -25.52
N LYS A 9 38.34 3.37 -24.44
CA LYS A 9 37.79 3.08 -23.11
C LYS A 9 36.25 3.14 -23.24
N THR A 10 35.60 1.98 -23.41
CA THR A 10 34.16 1.84 -23.30
C THR A 10 33.78 2.23 -21.89
N GLU A 11 33.21 3.42 -21.70
CA GLU A 11 32.56 3.80 -20.46
C GLU A 11 31.35 2.86 -20.24
N ASP A 12 31.57 1.91 -19.36
CA ASP A 12 30.52 1.03 -18.85
C ASP A 12 29.50 1.91 -18.12
N LYS A 13 28.45 2.33 -18.83
CA LYS A 13 27.35 3.08 -18.26
C LYS A 13 26.73 2.19 -17.18
N ARG A 14 27.09 2.45 -15.91
CA ARG A 14 26.53 1.77 -14.77
C ARG A 14 25.02 1.73 -14.90
N ALA A 15 24.45 0.53 -15.05
CA ALA A 15 23.03 0.33 -15.12
C ALA A 15 22.41 0.92 -13.86
N ARG A 16 21.55 1.95 -14.02
CA ARG A 16 20.85 2.58 -12.90
C ARG A 16 19.72 1.66 -12.47
N SER A 17 19.65 1.39 -11.18
CA SER A 17 18.50 0.69 -10.59
C SER A 17 17.21 1.47 -10.81
N SER A 18 16.10 0.77 -10.97
CA SER A 18 14.77 1.35 -10.82
C SER A 18 14.64 2.03 -9.46
N ALA A 19 13.82 3.07 -9.39
CA ALA A 19 13.58 3.78 -8.15
C ALA A 19 12.90 2.87 -7.12
N TYR A 20 13.46 2.84 -5.91
CA TYR A 20 12.91 2.11 -4.76
C TYR A 20 13.22 2.88 -3.47
N PRO A 21 12.45 2.69 -2.37
CA PRO A 21 12.77 3.29 -1.08
C PRO A 21 14.10 2.79 -0.52
N ASN A 22 15.01 3.70 -0.16
CA ASN A 22 16.29 3.37 0.49
C ASN A 22 16.19 3.29 2.02
N TYR A 23 15.04 3.65 2.59
CA TYR A 23 14.72 3.57 4.00
C TYR A 23 13.40 2.83 4.17
N ASN A 24 13.26 2.09 5.26
CA ASN A 24 12.03 1.39 5.60
C ASN A 24 10.91 2.38 5.97
N ILE A 25 9.67 1.89 5.98
CA ILE A 25 8.51 2.74 6.22
C ILE A 25 8.51 3.33 7.63
N GLU A 26 9.00 2.60 8.64
CA GLU A 26 9.10 3.08 10.02
C GLU A 26 9.92 4.36 10.10
N ARG A 27 11.12 4.37 9.51
CA ARG A 27 11.99 5.55 9.47
C ARG A 27 11.37 6.71 8.70
N CYS A 28 10.59 6.41 7.67
CA CYS A 28 9.88 7.42 6.90
C CYS A 28 8.69 8.01 7.67
N ILE A 29 8.02 7.20 8.50
CA ILE A 29 6.96 7.65 9.42
C ILE A 29 7.54 8.60 10.47
N GLU A 30 8.61 8.21 11.16
CA GLU A 30 9.30 9.08 12.13
C GLU A 30 9.69 10.44 11.51
N PHE A 31 10.14 10.42 10.27
CA PHE A 31 10.45 11.64 9.53
C PHE A 31 9.21 12.48 9.27
N ALA A 32 8.13 11.89 8.78
CA ALA A 32 6.88 12.59 8.48
C ALA A 32 6.24 13.20 9.75
N GLU A 33 6.30 12.49 10.88
CA GLU A 33 5.82 12.98 12.18
C GLU A 33 6.60 14.22 12.63
N LYS A 34 7.93 14.25 12.50
CA LYS A 34 8.72 15.43 12.79
C LYS A 34 8.39 16.63 11.90
N ILE A 35 8.06 16.40 10.63
CA ILE A 35 7.56 17.47 9.75
C ILE A 35 6.18 17.94 10.21
N PHE A 36 5.31 17.01 10.63
CA PHE A 36 3.98 17.34 11.15
C PHE A 36 4.05 18.23 12.39
N ASP A 37 4.93 17.92 13.35
CA ASP A 37 5.15 18.68 14.57
C ASP A 37 5.65 20.11 14.30
N ARG A 38 6.31 20.33 13.16
CA ARG A 38 6.75 21.66 12.71
C ARG A 38 5.70 22.44 11.93
N GLY A 39 4.48 21.97 11.86
CA GLY A 39 3.37 22.65 11.22
C GLY A 39 2.80 21.95 9.99
N ALA A 40 3.23 20.72 9.72
CA ALA A 40 2.72 19.83 8.69
C ALA A 40 2.85 20.31 7.23
N ARG A 41 2.75 21.60 6.97
CA ARG A 41 2.74 22.18 5.62
C ARG A 41 3.83 23.24 5.45
N HIS A 42 4.41 23.28 4.25
CA HIS A 42 5.39 24.30 3.82
C HIS A 42 6.60 24.45 4.76
N VAL A 43 7.11 23.36 5.31
CA VAL A 43 8.34 23.34 6.06
C VAL A 43 9.53 23.47 5.11
N LEU A 44 10.48 24.38 5.38
CA LEU A 44 11.68 24.49 4.56
C LEU A 44 12.51 23.22 4.64
N LEU A 45 13.02 22.73 3.51
CA LEU A 45 13.83 21.48 3.43
C LEU A 45 15.09 21.54 4.32
N ASP A 46 15.71 22.71 4.49
CA ASP A 46 16.86 22.85 5.38
C ASP A 46 16.46 22.75 6.87
N VAL A 47 15.26 23.22 7.23
CA VAL A 47 14.70 23.04 8.59
C VAL A 47 14.39 21.57 8.81
N ALA A 48 13.71 20.92 7.86
CA ALA A 48 13.40 19.50 7.92
C ALA A 48 14.65 18.64 8.05
N ALA A 49 15.73 18.96 7.32
CA ALA A 49 16.99 18.25 7.41
C ALA A 49 17.61 18.35 8.81
N LYS A 50 17.65 19.56 9.38
CA LYS A 50 18.19 19.81 10.73
C LYS A 50 17.39 19.10 11.81
N GLU A 51 16.07 19.04 11.67
CA GLU A 51 15.18 18.39 12.64
C GLU A 51 15.48 16.90 12.85
N ILE A 52 15.96 16.25 11.81
CA ILE A 52 16.35 14.83 11.85
C ILE A 52 17.85 14.60 11.94
N GLY A 53 18.61 15.68 12.25
CA GLY A 53 20.03 15.62 12.56
C GLY A 53 20.97 15.73 11.34
N TYR A 54 20.48 16.15 10.17
CA TYR A 54 21.36 16.44 9.02
C TYR A 54 21.74 17.91 8.95
N SER A 55 22.93 18.21 8.44
CA SER A 55 23.46 19.58 8.38
C SER A 55 22.70 20.47 7.39
N ASN A 56 22.20 19.94 6.29
CA ASN A 56 21.47 20.69 5.26
C ASN A 56 20.68 19.76 4.31
N LYS A 57 19.84 20.36 3.46
CA LYS A 57 18.98 19.66 2.50
C LYS A 57 19.71 18.92 1.37
N LYS A 58 21.00 19.14 1.15
CA LYS A 58 21.78 18.54 0.04
C LYS A 58 22.51 17.27 0.45
N VAL A 59 22.48 16.90 1.72
CA VAL A 59 23.13 15.68 2.21
C VAL A 59 22.47 14.44 1.63
N GLY A 60 23.27 13.53 1.05
CA GLY A 60 22.77 12.33 0.37
C GLY A 60 21.78 11.50 1.17
N PRO A 61 22.05 11.16 2.45
CA PRO A 61 21.11 10.42 3.30
C PRO A 61 19.76 11.15 3.48
N PHE A 62 19.74 12.47 3.61
CA PHE A 62 18.49 13.24 3.68
C PHE A 62 17.72 13.18 2.35
N LEU A 63 18.41 13.33 1.23
CA LEU A 63 17.79 13.22 -0.09
C LEU A 63 17.15 11.85 -0.30
N ALA A 64 17.83 10.78 0.15
CA ALA A 64 17.32 9.42 0.08
C ALA A 64 16.11 9.19 1.00
N LEU A 65 16.14 9.74 2.23
CA LEU A 65 15.04 9.61 3.20
C LEU A 65 13.77 10.32 2.73
N ARG A 66 13.90 11.57 2.28
CA ARG A 66 12.73 12.31 1.76
C ARG A 66 12.14 11.64 0.51
N ALA A 67 12.99 11.07 -0.37
CA ALA A 67 12.54 10.32 -1.53
C ALA A 67 11.79 9.04 -1.13
N ALA A 68 12.31 8.30 -0.15
CA ALA A 68 11.65 7.12 0.40
C ALA A 68 10.28 7.46 1.02
N ALA A 69 10.20 8.52 1.84
CA ALA A 69 8.95 8.97 2.43
C ALA A 69 7.91 9.39 1.37
N LYS A 70 8.37 9.99 0.24
CA LYS A 70 7.49 10.29 -0.90
C LYS A 70 7.00 9.01 -1.62
N TYR A 71 7.86 8.00 -1.79
CA TYR A 71 7.44 6.72 -2.38
C TYR A 71 6.36 6.01 -1.58
N PHE A 72 6.36 6.16 -0.26
CA PHE A 72 5.30 5.67 0.62
C PHE A 72 4.09 6.60 0.71
N GLY A 73 4.09 7.74 0.02
CA GLY A 73 2.98 8.69 0.05
C GLY A 73 2.81 9.42 1.39
N LEU A 74 3.86 9.48 2.21
CA LEU A 74 3.82 10.14 3.53
C LEU A 74 4.04 11.64 3.44
N VAL A 75 4.87 12.08 2.48
CA VAL A 75 5.24 13.48 2.28
C VAL A 75 5.19 13.87 0.81
N GLU A 76 4.99 15.15 0.59
CA GLU A 76 5.09 15.82 -0.70
C GLU A 76 6.11 16.94 -0.60
N TYR A 77 6.74 17.32 -1.71
CA TYR A 77 7.64 18.47 -1.72
C TYR A 77 7.56 19.21 -3.04
N GLU A 78 7.59 20.53 -2.92
CA GLU A 78 7.55 21.47 -4.02
C GLU A 78 8.62 22.55 -3.81
N GLY A 79 9.53 22.68 -4.77
CA GLY A 79 10.66 23.60 -4.64
C GLY A 79 11.49 23.29 -3.40
N ASP A 80 11.63 24.28 -2.53
CA ASP A 80 12.38 24.21 -1.28
C ASP A 80 11.55 23.83 -0.04
N TYR A 81 10.30 23.46 -0.23
CA TYR A 81 9.37 23.13 0.84
C TYR A 81 8.99 21.65 0.81
N ILE A 82 8.74 21.14 2.01
CA ILE A 82 8.18 19.80 2.25
C ILE A 82 6.91 19.92 3.07
N SER A 83 5.93 19.09 2.77
CA SER A 83 4.68 19.00 3.51
C SER A 83 4.38 17.52 3.79
N VAL A 84 3.71 17.25 4.91
CA VAL A 84 3.08 15.95 5.13
C VAL A 84 1.90 15.82 4.18
N SER A 85 1.73 14.67 3.55
CA SER A 85 0.61 14.43 2.63
C SER A 85 -0.73 14.51 3.36
N GLU A 86 -1.79 14.98 2.67
CA GLU A 86 -3.12 15.08 3.28
C GLU A 86 -3.63 13.73 3.77
N ASN A 87 -3.39 12.67 3.03
CA ASN A 87 -3.76 11.32 3.43
C ASN A 87 -3.11 10.93 4.76
N TYR A 88 -1.83 11.24 4.95
CA TYR A 88 -1.13 10.91 6.18
C TYR A 88 -1.51 11.83 7.34
N ILE A 89 -1.79 13.10 7.10
CA ILE A 89 -2.35 14.02 8.12
C ILE A 89 -3.67 13.43 8.66
N ASN A 90 -4.57 12.98 7.79
CA ASN A 90 -5.83 12.36 8.20
C ASN A 90 -5.61 11.11 9.07
N VAL A 91 -4.56 10.34 8.78
CA VAL A 91 -4.19 9.16 9.59
C VAL A 91 -3.63 9.56 10.95
N LEU A 92 -2.77 10.58 11.01
CA LEU A 92 -2.23 11.08 12.29
C LEU A 92 -3.33 11.61 13.21
N LEU A 93 -4.37 12.22 12.63
CA LEU A 93 -5.55 12.73 13.36
C LEU A 93 -6.59 11.63 13.67
N GLU A 94 -6.46 10.46 13.06
CA GLU A 94 -7.38 9.34 13.30
C GLU A 94 -7.08 8.67 14.64
N LYS A 95 -8.14 8.45 15.42
CA LYS A 95 -8.05 7.78 16.73
C LYS A 95 -8.04 6.26 16.64
N SER A 96 -8.44 5.70 15.52
CA SER A 96 -8.53 4.26 15.32
C SER A 96 -7.19 3.68 14.91
N GLU A 97 -6.58 2.89 15.78
CA GLU A 97 -5.32 2.18 15.50
C GLU A 97 -5.45 1.20 14.32
N ASN A 98 -6.64 0.62 14.10
CA ASN A 98 -6.86 -0.28 12.97
C ASN A 98 -6.79 0.47 11.63
N ARG A 99 -7.30 1.72 11.56
CA ARG A 99 -7.19 2.54 10.35
C ARG A 99 -5.77 2.99 10.10
N LYS A 100 -5.01 3.32 11.14
CA LYS A 100 -3.59 3.63 11.01
C LYS A 100 -2.81 2.45 10.44
N LYS A 101 -3.03 1.25 10.98
CA LYS A 101 -2.41 0.02 10.47
C LYS A 101 -2.77 -0.24 9.01
N GLU A 102 -4.03 -0.08 8.64
CA GLU A 102 -4.48 -0.28 7.26
C GLU A 102 -3.82 0.71 6.30
N PHE A 103 -3.73 1.99 6.69
CA PHE A 103 -3.00 2.98 5.91
C PHE A 103 -1.53 2.61 5.72
N ILE A 104 -0.83 2.18 6.79
CA ILE A 104 0.57 1.76 6.72
C ILE A 104 0.74 0.59 5.75
N ARG A 105 -0.18 -0.39 5.77
CA ARG A 105 -0.19 -1.50 4.82
C ARG A 105 -0.33 -1.02 3.38
N GLN A 106 -1.24 -0.11 3.13
CA GLN A 106 -1.44 0.48 1.80
C GLN A 106 -0.23 1.30 1.36
N ALA A 107 0.36 2.10 2.25
CA ALA A 107 1.54 2.91 1.97
C ALA A 107 2.76 2.05 1.59
N VAL A 108 2.96 0.91 2.26
CA VAL A 108 4.05 -0.04 1.92
C VAL A 108 3.89 -0.60 0.50
N LEU A 109 2.69 -0.70 -0.02
CA LEU A 109 2.44 -1.25 -1.36
C LEU A 109 2.51 -0.18 -2.48
N GLN A 110 2.60 1.11 -2.16
CA GLN A 110 2.70 2.18 -3.17
C GLN A 110 3.97 2.13 -4.03
N PRO A 111 5.18 1.84 -3.49
CA PRO A 111 6.37 1.77 -4.33
C PRO A 111 6.25 0.64 -5.36
N THR A 112 6.49 0.97 -6.64
CA THR A 112 6.34 0.02 -7.77
C THR A 112 7.11 -1.30 -7.56
N LEU A 113 8.31 -1.25 -6.97
CA LEU A 113 9.06 -2.45 -6.65
C LEU A 113 8.32 -3.33 -5.64
N TYR A 114 7.76 -2.70 -4.60
CA TYR A 114 7.07 -3.42 -3.52
C TYR A 114 5.77 -4.04 -4.00
N ALA A 115 4.99 -3.32 -4.83
CA ALA A 115 3.81 -3.87 -5.47
C ALA A 115 4.14 -5.14 -6.27
N LYS A 116 5.20 -5.10 -7.12
CA LYS A 116 5.66 -6.28 -7.89
C LYS A 116 6.12 -7.46 -7.01
N LEU A 117 6.80 -7.16 -5.90
CA LEU A 117 7.21 -8.20 -4.94
C LEU A 117 5.99 -8.79 -4.23
N PHE A 118 5.06 -7.95 -3.83
CA PHE A 118 3.82 -8.39 -3.22
C PHE A 118 3.01 -9.29 -4.14
N ASP A 119 2.82 -8.91 -5.40
CA ASP A 119 2.15 -9.74 -6.41
C ASP A 119 2.83 -11.11 -6.61
N THR A 120 4.17 -11.13 -6.50
CA THR A 120 4.94 -12.37 -6.69
C THR A 120 4.83 -13.32 -5.49
N PHE A 121 4.81 -12.76 -4.27
CA PHE A 121 4.93 -13.53 -3.02
C PHE A 121 3.66 -13.52 -2.16
N SER A 122 2.58 -12.85 -2.58
CA SER A 122 1.32 -12.82 -1.85
C SER A 122 0.81 -14.24 -1.56
N GLY A 123 0.49 -14.53 -0.30
CA GLY A 123 0.08 -15.86 0.16
C GLY A 123 1.19 -16.92 0.13
N LYS A 124 2.44 -16.54 -0.06
CA LYS A 124 3.60 -17.45 -0.07
C LYS A 124 4.61 -17.05 1.00
N GLN A 125 5.46 -17.99 1.35
CA GLN A 125 6.58 -17.71 2.22
C GLN A 125 7.59 -16.77 1.52
N LEU A 126 7.95 -15.69 2.20
CA LEU A 126 8.92 -14.75 1.69
C LEU A 126 10.33 -15.38 1.76
N PRO A 127 11.14 -15.29 0.68
CA PRO A 127 12.51 -15.76 0.71
C PRO A 127 13.35 -15.05 1.78
N THR A 128 14.48 -15.65 2.15
CA THR A 128 15.45 -14.96 3.00
C THR A 128 15.96 -13.66 2.34
N GLU A 129 16.52 -12.74 3.12
CA GLU A 129 17.08 -11.48 2.57
C GLU A 129 18.09 -11.76 1.46
N GLN A 130 18.94 -12.78 1.65
CA GLN A 130 19.96 -13.15 0.66
C GLN A 130 19.34 -13.69 -0.63
N ASP A 131 18.38 -14.59 -0.53
CA ASP A 131 17.70 -15.19 -1.69
C ASP A 131 16.90 -14.13 -2.45
N LEU A 132 16.23 -13.24 -1.71
CA LEU A 132 15.50 -12.12 -2.30
C LEU A 132 16.44 -11.16 -3.03
N ALA A 133 17.61 -10.84 -2.44
CA ALA A 133 18.61 -9.99 -3.06
C ALA A 133 19.16 -10.62 -4.37
N VAL A 134 19.44 -11.93 -4.35
CA VAL A 134 19.84 -12.66 -5.56
C VAL A 134 18.76 -12.58 -6.62
N ARG A 135 17.51 -12.84 -6.28
CA ARG A 135 16.38 -12.76 -7.20
C ARG A 135 16.21 -11.35 -7.79
N LEU A 136 16.29 -10.31 -6.95
CA LEU A 136 16.21 -8.91 -7.39
C LEU A 136 17.32 -8.55 -8.39
N SER A 137 18.52 -9.12 -8.22
CA SER A 137 19.67 -8.85 -9.10
C SER A 137 19.61 -9.57 -10.44
N ILE A 138 18.96 -10.73 -10.50
CA ILE A 138 18.91 -11.59 -11.70
C ILE A 138 17.67 -11.28 -12.54
N ASP A 139 16.51 -11.13 -11.90
CA ASP A 139 15.24 -10.97 -12.60
C ASP A 139 15.06 -9.51 -13.07
N LYS A 140 15.23 -9.31 -14.38
CA LYS A 140 15.16 -7.98 -15.03
C LYS A 140 13.81 -7.26 -14.80
N LYS A 141 12.73 -7.97 -14.46
CA LYS A 141 11.42 -7.36 -14.21
C LYS A 141 11.44 -6.37 -13.03
N TYR A 142 12.35 -6.57 -12.07
CA TYR A 142 12.50 -5.67 -10.92
C TYR A 142 13.40 -4.46 -11.24
N GLY A 143 14.29 -4.57 -12.19
CA GLY A 143 15.17 -3.48 -12.62
C GLY A 143 16.16 -3.02 -11.54
N ILE A 144 16.55 -3.91 -10.60
CA ILE A 144 17.47 -3.60 -9.51
C ILE A 144 18.89 -4.07 -9.87
N SER A 145 19.87 -3.18 -9.72
CA SER A 145 21.27 -3.53 -9.94
C SER A 145 21.78 -4.44 -8.82
N LYS A 146 22.79 -5.29 -9.14
CA LYS A 146 23.42 -6.18 -8.16
C LYS A 146 23.93 -5.44 -6.91
N ALA A 147 24.49 -4.23 -7.08
CA ALA A 147 24.99 -3.43 -5.97
C ALA A 147 23.88 -2.95 -5.02
N ALA A 148 22.65 -2.72 -5.54
CA ALA A 148 21.51 -2.21 -4.79
C ALA A 148 20.58 -3.32 -4.25
N SER A 149 20.74 -4.56 -4.73
CA SER A 149 19.79 -5.64 -4.46
C SER A 149 19.69 -6.03 -2.99
N LYS A 150 20.81 -6.03 -2.27
CA LYS A 150 20.83 -6.36 -0.83
C LYS A 150 20.07 -5.33 0.00
N ASP A 151 20.34 -4.04 -0.21
CA ASP A 151 19.64 -2.97 0.51
C ASP A 151 18.16 -2.94 0.13
N ALA A 152 17.81 -3.14 -1.14
CA ALA A 152 16.43 -3.20 -1.58
C ALA A 152 15.65 -4.37 -0.92
N ALA A 153 16.27 -5.56 -0.82
CA ALA A 153 15.68 -6.72 -0.16
C ALA A 153 15.46 -6.46 1.34
N ARG A 154 16.50 -5.96 2.04
CA ARG A 154 16.44 -5.65 3.47
C ARG A 154 15.33 -4.63 3.79
N VAL A 155 15.33 -3.50 3.09
CA VAL A 155 14.37 -2.43 3.33
C VAL A 155 12.92 -2.86 3.02
N PHE A 156 12.73 -3.72 2.02
CA PHE A 156 11.42 -4.32 1.75
C PHE A 156 10.95 -5.20 2.91
N ILE A 157 11.79 -6.15 3.36
CA ILE A 157 11.46 -7.08 4.46
C ILE A 157 11.15 -6.30 5.74
N GLU A 158 11.97 -5.30 6.10
CA GLU A 158 11.74 -4.44 7.26
C GLU A 158 10.38 -3.71 7.15
N SER A 159 10.06 -3.18 5.98
CA SER A 159 8.81 -2.43 5.75
C SER A 159 7.57 -3.32 5.85
N VAL A 160 7.58 -4.52 5.25
CA VAL A 160 6.43 -5.44 5.33
C VAL A 160 6.26 -6.02 6.74
N LYS A 161 7.36 -6.22 7.49
CA LYS A 161 7.30 -6.60 8.91
C LYS A 161 6.64 -5.52 9.75
N TYR A 162 7.09 -4.27 9.63
CA TYR A 162 6.53 -3.13 10.36
C TYR A 162 5.04 -2.95 10.08
N ALA A 163 4.63 -3.13 8.82
CA ALA A 163 3.23 -3.04 8.42
C ALA A 163 2.35 -4.21 8.88
N GLY A 164 2.93 -5.24 9.51
CA GLY A 164 2.21 -6.46 9.88
C GLY A 164 1.65 -7.20 8.67
N LEU A 165 2.41 -7.21 7.56
CA LEU A 165 2.11 -7.95 6.34
C LEU A 165 2.82 -9.32 6.28
N LEU A 166 3.53 -9.71 7.32
CA LEU A 166 4.13 -11.05 7.47
C LEU A 166 3.53 -11.75 8.69
N ASP A 167 3.22 -13.02 8.55
CA ASP A 167 2.88 -13.88 9.68
C ASP A 167 4.13 -14.43 10.38
N GLU A 168 3.91 -15.23 11.44
CA GLU A 168 4.98 -15.85 12.23
C GLU A 168 5.89 -16.80 11.43
N ASN A 169 5.38 -17.34 10.31
CA ASN A 169 6.10 -18.24 9.41
C ASN A 169 6.70 -17.51 8.20
N ASN A 170 6.71 -16.17 8.20
CA ASN A 170 7.14 -15.31 7.11
C ASN A 170 6.33 -15.48 5.80
N TYR A 171 5.04 -15.85 5.90
CA TYR A 171 4.13 -15.76 4.76
C TYR A 171 3.62 -14.32 4.61
N LEU A 172 3.59 -13.86 3.36
CA LEU A 172 3.10 -12.52 3.04
C LEU A 172 1.57 -12.54 3.04
N ILE A 173 0.97 -11.82 4.01
CA ILE A 173 -0.48 -11.76 4.24
C ILE A 173 -1.14 -10.87 3.20
N ILE A 174 -2.23 -11.33 2.59
CA ILE A 174 -3.04 -10.53 1.66
C ILE A 174 -3.91 -9.57 2.48
N PRO A 175 -3.79 -8.23 2.31
CA PRO A 175 -4.68 -7.29 2.97
C PRO A 175 -6.15 -7.60 2.65
N GLY A 176 -6.98 -7.69 3.70
CA GLY A 176 -8.41 -8.03 3.56
C GLY A 176 -8.76 -9.51 3.64
N GLN A 177 -7.79 -10.42 3.59
CA GLN A 177 -8.00 -11.82 3.99
C GLN A 177 -7.59 -11.97 5.45
N HIS A 178 -8.55 -11.95 6.35
CA HIS A 178 -8.33 -12.40 7.72
C HIS A 178 -8.01 -13.90 7.67
N THR A 179 -6.75 -14.28 7.82
CA THR A 179 -6.40 -15.64 8.22
C THR A 179 -7.03 -15.87 9.58
N ALA A 180 -8.11 -16.64 9.58
CA ALA A 180 -8.66 -17.23 10.79
C ALA A 180 -7.64 -18.24 11.34
N VAL A 181 -6.62 -17.74 12.06
CA VAL A 181 -5.73 -18.52 12.89
C VAL A 181 -5.72 -17.87 14.26
N GLU A 182 -6.86 -18.00 14.92
CA GLU A 182 -6.87 -17.93 16.37
C GLU A 182 -7.79 -19.03 16.88
N GLN A 183 -7.15 -19.92 17.67
CA GLN A 183 -7.69 -21.06 18.43
C GLN A 183 -7.79 -22.40 17.68
N ALA A 184 -6.64 -23.06 17.57
CA ALA A 184 -6.59 -24.52 17.56
C ALA A 184 -6.90 -25.04 18.97
N ILE A 185 -8.15 -25.47 19.23
CA ILE A 185 -8.50 -26.41 20.29
C ILE A 185 -8.21 -27.81 19.77
N PRO A 186 -7.59 -28.71 20.55
CA PRO A 186 -7.12 -30.02 20.06
C PRO A 186 -8.27 -30.94 19.66
N PRO A 187 -8.01 -31.92 18.79
CA PRO A 187 -9.06 -32.74 18.20
C PRO A 187 -9.48 -33.88 19.11
N GLU A 188 -10.76 -34.07 19.36
CA GLU A 188 -11.29 -35.35 19.79
C GLU A 188 -12.48 -35.80 18.91
N ARG A 189 -12.12 -36.80 18.08
CA ARG A 189 -12.87 -37.99 17.60
C ARG A 189 -14.23 -37.86 16.88
N GLN A 190 -14.14 -38.25 15.63
CA GLN A 190 -14.83 -39.35 14.90
C GLN A 190 -16.29 -39.19 14.44
N ILE A 191 -16.35 -39.19 13.12
CA ILE A 191 -17.18 -40.00 12.17
C ILE A 191 -18.71 -39.91 12.32
N THR A 192 -19.36 -39.40 11.26
CA THR A 192 -20.30 -40.13 10.41
C THR A 192 -20.72 -39.31 9.17
N GLU A 193 -20.85 -40.01 8.07
CA GLU A 193 -21.29 -39.56 6.74
C GLU A 193 -22.71 -38.98 6.73
N GLY A 194 -22.97 -38.05 5.83
CA GLY A 194 -24.31 -37.85 5.31
C GLY A 194 -24.80 -36.46 5.06
N LYS A 195 -24.87 -36.09 3.80
CA LYS A 195 -25.80 -35.09 3.20
C LYS A 195 -25.58 -33.62 3.45
N THR A 196 -25.09 -32.93 2.43
CA THR A 196 -25.17 -31.50 2.21
C THR A 196 -26.57 -30.93 2.39
N PRO A 197 -26.72 -29.90 3.21
CA PRO A 197 -27.77 -28.90 3.05
C PRO A 197 -27.20 -27.49 2.88
N PRO A 198 -28.02 -26.53 2.43
CA PRO A 198 -27.54 -25.27 1.85
C PRO A 198 -26.91 -24.34 2.89
N PHE A 199 -25.90 -23.67 2.44
CA PHE A 199 -25.11 -22.65 3.12
C PHE A 199 -26.02 -21.58 3.76
N LYS A 200 -26.09 -21.57 5.10
CA LYS A 200 -26.55 -20.45 5.89
C LYS A 200 -25.39 -19.94 6.73
N GLU A 201 -24.73 -18.90 6.26
CA GLU A 201 -23.82 -18.13 7.09
C GLU A 201 -24.55 -17.58 8.31
N LYS A 202 -24.21 -18.04 9.50
CA LYS A 202 -24.59 -17.36 10.74
C LYS A 202 -23.71 -16.12 10.91
N LEU A 203 -24.22 -14.97 10.50
CA LEU A 203 -23.68 -13.68 10.96
C LEU A 203 -23.85 -13.52 12.48
N PRO A 204 -22.99 -12.74 13.15
CA PRO A 204 -23.05 -12.57 14.60
C PRO A 204 -24.40 -11.98 15.02
N SER A 205 -24.96 -12.55 16.08
CA SER A 205 -26.34 -12.35 16.59
C SER A 205 -26.66 -10.97 17.18
N SER A 206 -25.88 -9.93 16.84
CA SER A 206 -26.07 -8.55 17.34
C SER A 206 -26.39 -7.51 16.25
N LEU A 207 -26.60 -7.95 14.99
CA LEU A 207 -26.95 -7.06 13.89
C LEU A 207 -28.36 -7.32 13.40
N ASP A 208 -29.16 -6.26 13.24
CA ASP A 208 -30.46 -6.32 12.59
C ASP A 208 -30.27 -6.36 11.07
N HIS A 209 -31.02 -7.26 10.41
CA HIS A 209 -30.97 -7.45 8.97
C HIS A 209 -32.19 -6.79 8.33
N TYR A 210 -31.92 -5.86 7.42
CA TYR A 210 -32.96 -5.18 6.64
C TYR A 210 -32.84 -5.65 5.20
N GLU A 211 -33.88 -6.41 4.73
CA GLU A 211 -33.98 -6.82 3.32
C GLU A 211 -34.93 -5.87 2.58
N PHE A 212 -34.53 -5.42 1.40
CA PHE A 212 -35.41 -4.71 0.48
C PHE A 212 -35.07 -5.08 -0.97
N THR A 213 -36.07 -4.98 -1.82
CA THR A 213 -35.92 -5.27 -3.26
C THR A 213 -35.87 -3.98 -4.03
N LEU A 214 -34.85 -3.83 -4.88
CA LEU A 214 -34.72 -2.69 -5.77
C LEU A 214 -35.74 -2.76 -6.92
N GLU A 215 -35.98 -1.64 -7.60
CA GLU A 215 -36.84 -1.60 -8.78
C GLU A 215 -36.34 -2.54 -9.91
N THR A 216 -35.04 -2.84 -9.94
CA THR A 216 -34.42 -3.81 -10.84
C THR A 216 -34.79 -5.27 -10.54
N GLY A 217 -35.42 -5.53 -9.38
CA GLY A 217 -35.72 -6.87 -8.91
C GLY A 217 -34.61 -7.50 -8.05
N ASP A 218 -33.48 -6.82 -7.90
CA ASP A 218 -32.35 -7.31 -7.09
C ASP A 218 -32.65 -7.11 -5.59
N LYS A 219 -32.23 -8.10 -4.78
CA LYS A 219 -32.36 -8.04 -3.32
C LYS A 219 -31.11 -7.45 -2.70
N VAL A 220 -31.28 -6.44 -1.86
CA VAL A 220 -30.23 -5.84 -1.04
C VAL A 220 -30.47 -6.18 0.41
N VAL A 221 -29.41 -6.62 1.11
CA VAL A 221 -29.44 -6.91 2.54
C VAL A 221 -28.48 -5.96 3.25
N LEU A 222 -29.01 -5.19 4.21
CA LEU A 222 -28.21 -4.34 5.09
C LEU A 222 -28.16 -4.95 6.48
N ALA A 223 -26.97 -5.23 6.97
CA ALA A 223 -26.73 -5.66 8.35
C ALA A 223 -26.29 -4.43 9.18
N LEU A 224 -27.12 -3.96 10.07
CA LEU A 224 -26.89 -2.75 10.86
C LEU A 224 -26.99 -3.04 12.36
N PRO A 225 -26.21 -2.33 13.20
CA PRO A 225 -26.38 -2.41 14.65
C PRO A 225 -27.79 -1.96 15.06
N PRO A 226 -28.39 -2.55 16.12
CA PRO A 226 -29.75 -2.27 16.54
C PRO A 226 -30.00 -0.82 16.96
N LYS A 227 -28.94 -0.05 17.21
CA LYS A 227 -29.01 1.38 17.49
C LYS A 227 -27.97 2.14 16.70
N LEU A 228 -28.42 2.99 15.78
CA LEU A 228 -27.59 3.93 15.02
C LEU A 228 -27.77 5.35 15.58
N SER A 229 -26.66 6.05 15.77
CA SER A 229 -26.70 7.48 16.08
C SER A 229 -27.22 8.28 14.89
N THR A 230 -27.74 9.47 15.12
CA THR A 230 -28.17 10.39 14.03
C THR A 230 -27.03 10.70 13.07
N LYS A 231 -25.79 10.76 13.59
CA LYS A 231 -24.59 11.00 12.79
C LYS A 231 -24.27 9.81 11.85
N ASP A 232 -24.46 8.59 12.33
CA ASP A 232 -24.22 7.38 11.53
C ASP A 232 -25.31 7.18 10.48
N LYS A 233 -26.56 7.51 10.79
CA LYS A 233 -27.66 7.52 9.81
C LYS A 233 -27.40 8.50 8.67
N ASN A 234 -26.90 9.70 8.98
CA ASN A 234 -26.55 10.69 7.95
C ASN A 234 -25.36 10.22 7.09
N ARG A 235 -24.38 9.57 7.70
CA ARG A 235 -23.25 8.96 6.95
C ARG A 235 -23.72 7.84 6.01
N LEU A 236 -24.61 6.97 6.48
CA LEU A 236 -25.17 5.89 5.67
C LEU A 236 -25.94 6.45 4.48
N LYS A 237 -26.76 7.50 4.70
CA LYS A 237 -27.47 8.20 3.64
C LYS A 237 -26.52 8.78 2.60
N MET A 238 -25.45 9.48 3.03
CA MET A 238 -24.43 10.01 2.12
C MET A 238 -23.72 8.93 1.31
N LEU A 239 -23.51 7.74 1.88
CA LEU A 239 -22.90 6.62 1.15
C LEU A 239 -23.85 6.06 0.08
N ILE A 240 -25.15 6.02 0.36
CA ILE A 240 -26.17 5.59 -0.61
C ILE A 240 -26.27 6.62 -1.73
N ASP A 241 -26.26 7.92 -1.41
CA ASP A 241 -26.30 9.02 -2.38
C ASP A 241 -25.05 9.09 -3.29
N LEU A 242 -23.93 8.41 -2.91
CA LEU A 242 -22.72 8.30 -3.73
C LEU A 242 -22.77 7.15 -4.75
N ILE A 243 -23.77 6.27 -4.68
CA ILE A 243 -23.94 5.21 -5.66
C ILE A 243 -24.53 5.85 -6.94
N PRO A 244 -23.84 5.73 -8.11
CA PRO A 244 -24.32 6.37 -9.34
C PRO A 244 -25.71 5.85 -9.72
N ASP A 245 -26.63 6.74 -10.07
CA ASP A 245 -27.92 6.37 -10.65
C ASP A 245 -27.75 5.68 -12.00
N VAL A 246 -28.55 4.66 -12.26
CA VAL A 246 -28.56 3.94 -13.55
C VAL A 246 -28.90 4.89 -14.73
N SER A 247 -29.49 6.04 -14.47
CA SER A 247 -29.84 7.05 -15.45
C SER A 247 -28.64 7.84 -16.01
N ASP A 248 -27.49 7.90 -15.31
CA ASP A 248 -26.33 8.67 -15.75
C ASP A 248 -25.50 7.99 -16.84
N ASN A 249 -25.82 6.77 -17.24
CA ASN A 249 -25.10 6.01 -18.25
C ASN A 249 -25.72 6.05 -19.66
N LYS A 250 -26.60 7.04 -19.92
CA LYS A 250 -27.20 7.31 -21.23
C LYS A 250 -26.75 8.63 -21.82
N MET A 251 -25.44 8.85 -21.98
CA MET A 251 -24.98 9.89 -22.88
C MET A 251 -23.64 9.50 -23.53
N THR A 252 -23.70 9.56 -24.86
CA THR A 252 -22.64 9.52 -25.88
C THR A 252 -22.31 8.16 -26.49
N LEU A 253 -23.21 7.75 -27.40
CA LEU A 253 -22.84 7.07 -28.64
C LEU A 253 -23.73 7.64 -29.75
N THR A 254 -23.43 8.87 -30.17
CA THR A 254 -23.85 9.35 -31.50
C THR A 254 -22.69 9.06 -32.47
N ALA A 255 -22.83 7.96 -33.19
CA ALA A 255 -22.03 7.68 -34.38
C ALA A 255 -22.34 8.78 -35.44
N GLU A 256 -21.37 9.59 -35.75
CA GLU A 256 -21.39 10.36 -36.99
C GLU A 256 -21.20 9.40 -38.17
N VAL A 257 -22.29 9.12 -38.85
CA VAL A 257 -22.28 8.58 -40.22
C VAL A 257 -21.90 9.73 -41.14
N ASN A 258 -20.68 9.74 -41.62
CA ASN A 258 -20.27 10.60 -42.72
C ASN A 258 -20.67 9.89 -44.02
N ASP A 259 -21.80 10.27 -44.56
CA ASP A 259 -22.12 10.13 -45.98
C ASP A 259 -21.48 11.32 -46.73
N SER A 260 -20.61 11.04 -47.65
CA SER A 260 -20.17 11.98 -48.67
C SER A 260 -20.36 11.40 -50.08
N PRO A 261 -20.85 12.19 -51.05
CA PRO A 261 -21.20 11.74 -52.39
C PRO A 261 -19.99 11.46 -53.28
#